data_d875fbdc217fcb0ddc10d4065aac0222
#
_entry.id   d875fbdc217fcb0ddc10d4065aac0222
#
_cell.length_a   1.000
_cell.length_b   1.000
_cell.length_c   1.000
_cell.angle_alpha   90.00
_cell.angle_beta   90.00
_cell.angle_gamma   90.00
#
_symmetry.space_group_name_H-M   'P 1'
#
loop_
_entity.id
_entity.type
_entity.pdbx_description
1 polymer ?
#
loop_
_entity_poly.entity_id
_entity_poly.type
_entity_poly.pdbx_seq_one_letter_code
_entity_poly.pdbx_strand_id
1 'polypeptide(L)'
;MADNAISPTRAENYSEWYQQVILAADLAENSPVRGCVVFKPNGYSLWENCQRVLDEKFKATGHVNAYFPLLIPLSFMEQEAEHVEGFAKECAVVTHHRLKTNSEGRLVPDPTSALEEPYIIRPTSETIIGHMYSKWVQSYRDLPILMNQWCNVMRWEMRTRMFLRTAEFLWQEGHTVHATAEEAAAETLQM
;
A
#
# COMPACT_ATOMS: atom_id res chain seq x y z
N MET A 1 30.35 -30.03 -11.48
CA MET A 1 29.05 -29.61 -12.05
C MET A 1 28.46 -28.66 -11.03
N ALA A 2 28.19 -27.42 -11.41
CA ALA A 2 27.51 -26.50 -10.49
C ALA A 2 26.13 -27.08 -10.19
N ASP A 3 25.87 -27.31 -8.92
CA ASP A 3 24.57 -27.76 -8.45
C ASP A 3 23.59 -26.57 -8.59
N ASN A 4 22.87 -26.50 -9.71
CA ASN A 4 21.93 -25.44 -10.00
C ASN A 4 20.56 -25.67 -9.30
N ALA A 5 20.47 -26.66 -8.42
CA ALA A 5 19.27 -26.97 -7.69
C ALA A 5 19.09 -26.03 -6.50
N ILE A 6 17.86 -25.54 -6.32
CA ILE A 6 17.48 -24.76 -5.14
C ILE A 6 17.46 -25.70 -3.93
N SER A 7 18.17 -25.32 -2.88
CA SER A 7 18.24 -26.06 -1.61
C SER A 7 17.90 -25.12 -0.44
N PRO A 8 17.11 -25.59 0.55
CA PRO A 8 16.44 -26.88 0.61
C PRO A 8 15.35 -27.06 -0.44
N THR A 9 14.92 -28.29 -0.67
CA THR A 9 13.76 -28.54 -1.55
C THR A 9 12.46 -28.06 -0.89
N ARG A 10 11.43 -27.89 -1.70
CA ARG A 10 10.09 -27.48 -1.22
C ARG A 10 9.52 -28.42 -0.16
N ALA A 11 9.81 -29.73 -0.25
CA ALA A 11 9.32 -30.73 0.68
C ALA A 11 10.09 -30.73 2.01
N GLU A 12 11.37 -30.38 1.99
CA GLU A 12 12.21 -30.33 3.18
C GLU A 12 11.94 -29.09 4.05
N ASN A 13 11.88 -27.92 3.42
CA ASN A 13 11.60 -26.66 4.12
C ASN A 13 10.95 -25.66 3.15
N TYR A 14 9.63 -25.58 3.18
CA TYR A 14 8.87 -24.71 2.28
C TYR A 14 9.24 -23.22 2.42
N SER A 15 9.40 -22.74 3.65
CA SER A 15 9.68 -21.32 3.92
C SER A 15 11.05 -20.91 3.39
N GLU A 16 12.07 -21.71 3.61
CA GLU A 16 13.42 -21.45 3.11
C GLU A 16 13.49 -21.62 1.59
N TRP A 17 12.91 -22.68 1.06
CA TRP A 17 12.81 -22.90 -0.37
C TRP A 17 12.18 -21.69 -1.09
N TYR A 18 11.10 -21.14 -0.53
CA TYR A 18 10.44 -19.98 -1.10
C TYR A 18 11.38 -18.75 -1.19
N GLN A 19 12.16 -18.50 -0.13
CA GLN A 19 13.15 -17.41 -0.13
C GLN A 19 14.25 -17.66 -1.18
N GLN A 20 14.74 -18.90 -1.26
CA GLN A 20 15.76 -19.26 -2.25
C GLN A 20 15.25 -19.15 -3.70
N VAL A 21 13.99 -19.44 -3.96
CA VAL A 21 13.36 -19.21 -5.28
C VAL A 21 13.39 -17.73 -5.63
N ILE A 22 13.00 -16.84 -4.71
CA ILE A 22 13.00 -15.39 -4.96
C ILE A 22 14.40 -14.90 -5.33
N LEU A 23 15.41 -15.32 -4.59
CA LEU A 23 16.80 -14.97 -4.81
C LEU A 23 17.33 -15.54 -6.12
N ALA A 24 17.12 -16.83 -6.37
CA ALA A 24 17.61 -17.51 -7.57
C ALA A 24 16.97 -17.01 -8.86
N ALA A 25 15.70 -16.61 -8.81
CA ALA A 25 14.99 -16.01 -9.93
C ALA A 25 15.20 -14.50 -10.07
N ASP A 26 16.02 -13.91 -9.21
CA ASP A 26 16.36 -12.47 -9.19
C ASP A 26 15.11 -11.58 -9.15
N LEU A 27 14.15 -11.92 -8.26
CA LEU A 27 12.86 -11.24 -8.17
C LEU A 27 12.89 -10.02 -7.25
N ALA A 28 13.58 -10.11 -6.13
CA ALA A 28 13.64 -9.04 -5.14
C ALA A 28 14.91 -9.13 -4.29
N GLU A 29 15.24 -8.00 -3.65
CA GLU A 29 16.38 -7.86 -2.76
C GLU A 29 16.01 -6.95 -1.58
N ASN A 30 16.63 -7.16 -0.41
CA ASN A 30 16.42 -6.29 0.73
C ASN A 30 16.97 -4.89 0.44
N SER A 31 16.20 -3.87 0.75
CA SER A 31 16.65 -2.48 0.69
C SER A 31 17.41 -2.08 1.97
N PRO A 32 18.13 -0.94 1.97
CA PRO A 32 18.67 -0.37 3.20
C PRO A 32 17.59 0.03 4.23
N VAL A 33 16.34 0.18 3.81
CA VAL A 33 15.22 0.50 4.69
C VAL A 33 14.67 -0.80 5.24
N ARG A 34 14.71 -0.95 6.57
CA ARG A 34 14.26 -2.17 7.24
C ARG A 34 12.83 -2.53 6.85
N GLY A 35 12.65 -3.76 6.41
CA GLY A 35 11.34 -4.30 6.05
C GLY A 35 10.83 -3.89 4.67
N CYS A 36 11.53 -3.02 3.95
CA CYS A 36 11.26 -2.68 2.57
C CYS A 36 12.17 -3.48 1.64
N VAL A 37 11.66 -3.84 0.47
CA VAL A 37 12.41 -4.59 -0.55
C VAL A 37 12.48 -3.81 -1.84
N VAL A 38 13.51 -4.09 -2.63
CA VAL A 38 13.59 -3.68 -4.03
C VAL A 38 13.01 -4.81 -4.86
N PHE A 39 11.92 -4.55 -5.57
CA PHE A 39 11.46 -5.46 -6.63
C PHE A 39 12.33 -5.26 -7.86
N LYS A 40 13.09 -6.30 -8.21
CA LYS A 40 13.95 -6.28 -9.39
C LYS A 40 13.12 -6.42 -10.66
N PRO A 41 13.69 -6.15 -11.86
CA PRO A 41 12.93 -6.18 -13.10
C PRO A 41 12.11 -7.46 -13.31
N ASN A 42 12.67 -8.65 -12.98
CA ASN A 42 11.95 -9.91 -13.09
C ASN A 42 10.74 -9.97 -12.15
N GLY A 43 10.92 -9.53 -10.90
CA GLY A 43 9.83 -9.50 -9.92
C GLY A 43 8.80 -8.41 -10.24
N TYR A 44 9.25 -7.26 -10.70
CA TYR A 44 8.34 -6.17 -11.06
C TYR A 44 7.49 -6.50 -12.30
N SER A 45 8.06 -7.23 -13.27
CA SER A 45 7.29 -7.68 -14.44
C SER A 45 6.15 -8.63 -14.08
N LEU A 46 6.26 -9.41 -12.99
CA LEU A 46 5.15 -10.20 -12.47
C LEU A 46 4.03 -9.29 -11.97
N TRP A 47 4.39 -8.23 -11.24
CA TRP A 47 3.44 -7.23 -10.77
C TRP A 47 2.74 -6.53 -11.95
N GLU A 48 3.48 -6.06 -12.94
CA GLU A 48 2.92 -5.39 -14.12
C GLU A 48 1.90 -6.29 -14.86
N ASN A 49 2.20 -7.58 -14.97
CA ASN A 49 1.28 -8.54 -15.58
C ASN A 49 0.03 -8.76 -14.73
N CYS A 50 0.17 -8.88 -13.40
CA CYS A 50 -0.98 -8.97 -12.49
C CYS A 50 -1.85 -7.71 -12.58
N GLN A 51 -1.22 -6.53 -12.52
CA GLN A 51 -1.88 -5.24 -12.62
C GLN A 51 -2.65 -5.13 -13.93
N ARG A 52 -2.02 -5.42 -15.07
CA ARG A 52 -2.65 -5.33 -16.39
C ARG A 52 -3.90 -6.21 -16.49
N VAL A 53 -3.79 -7.47 -16.09
CA VAL A 53 -4.91 -8.44 -16.19
C VAL A 53 -6.07 -8.05 -15.26
N LEU A 54 -5.77 -7.63 -14.04
CA LEU A 54 -6.79 -7.22 -13.09
C LEU A 54 -7.41 -5.88 -13.47
N ASP A 55 -6.62 -4.91 -13.92
CA ASP A 55 -7.10 -3.60 -14.36
C ASP A 55 -8.08 -3.70 -15.54
N GLU A 56 -7.79 -4.57 -16.50
CA GLU A 56 -8.71 -4.89 -17.61
C GLU A 56 -10.05 -5.43 -17.09
N LYS A 57 -10.02 -6.33 -16.09
CA LYS A 57 -11.23 -6.90 -15.48
C LYS A 57 -12.03 -5.85 -14.71
N PHE A 58 -11.37 -5.01 -13.90
CA PHE A 58 -12.04 -3.93 -13.18
C PHE A 58 -12.70 -2.94 -14.13
N LYS A 59 -12.01 -2.55 -15.19
CA LYS A 59 -12.58 -1.66 -16.21
C LYS A 59 -13.76 -2.28 -16.95
N ALA A 60 -13.74 -3.59 -17.17
CA ALA A 60 -14.85 -4.32 -17.79
C ALA A 60 -16.12 -4.32 -16.92
N THR A 61 -16.00 -4.15 -15.60
CA THR A 61 -17.12 -3.99 -14.67
C THR A 61 -17.54 -2.53 -14.44
N GLY A 62 -16.94 -1.58 -15.18
CA GLY A 62 -17.29 -0.16 -15.11
C GLY A 62 -16.44 0.66 -14.13
N HIS A 63 -15.47 0.05 -13.45
CA HIS A 63 -14.56 0.77 -12.57
C HIS A 63 -13.61 1.67 -13.34
N VAL A 64 -13.28 2.80 -12.72
CA VAL A 64 -12.28 3.75 -13.23
C VAL A 64 -11.16 3.95 -12.23
N ASN A 65 -9.94 4.14 -12.75
CA ASN A 65 -8.80 4.40 -11.87
C ASN A 65 -8.76 5.85 -11.43
N ALA A 66 -8.47 6.06 -10.15
CA ALA A 66 -8.16 7.36 -9.56
C ALA A 66 -6.85 7.26 -8.77
N TYR A 67 -6.33 8.40 -8.33
CA TYR A 67 -5.16 8.47 -7.46
C TYR A 67 -5.40 9.45 -6.32
N PHE A 68 -5.22 8.98 -5.10
CA PHE A 68 -5.34 9.77 -3.88
C PHE A 68 -3.96 9.98 -3.25
N PRO A 69 -3.76 11.08 -2.51
CA PRO A 69 -2.47 11.44 -1.94
C PRO A 69 -1.87 10.35 -1.04
N LEU A 70 -0.54 10.25 -1.05
CA LEU A 70 0.24 9.39 -0.16
C LEU A 70 0.10 9.80 1.31
N LEU A 71 0.04 11.10 1.57
CA LEU A 71 -0.01 11.67 2.91
C LEU A 71 -1.45 11.91 3.34
N ILE A 72 -1.78 11.44 4.54
CA ILE A 72 -3.08 11.59 5.17
C ILE A 72 -2.91 12.43 6.44
N PRO A 73 -3.72 13.49 6.67
CA PRO A 73 -3.69 14.23 7.91
C PRO A 73 -3.97 13.32 9.12
N LEU A 74 -3.25 13.52 10.23
CA LEU A 74 -3.42 12.71 11.44
C LEU A 74 -4.86 12.78 11.98
N SER A 75 -5.49 13.95 11.89
CA SER A 75 -6.87 14.18 12.31
C SER A 75 -7.88 13.27 11.61
N PHE A 76 -7.61 12.84 10.37
CA PHE A 76 -8.48 11.90 9.66
C PHE A 76 -8.44 10.51 10.28
N MET A 77 -7.27 10.09 10.76
CA MET A 77 -7.11 8.80 11.43
C MET A 77 -7.72 8.80 12.83
N GLU A 78 -7.70 9.95 13.51
CA GLU A 78 -8.32 10.08 14.84
C GLU A 78 -9.84 9.92 14.80
N GLN A 79 -10.49 10.41 13.75
CA GLN A 79 -11.94 10.24 13.54
C GLN A 79 -12.36 8.78 13.35
N GLU A 80 -11.45 7.95 12.85
CA GLU A 80 -11.69 6.52 12.59
C GLU A 80 -11.01 5.59 13.62
N ALA A 81 -10.32 6.14 14.61
CA ALA A 81 -9.56 5.33 15.58
C ALA A 81 -10.41 4.28 16.31
N GLU A 82 -11.73 4.46 16.39
CA GLU A 82 -12.67 3.46 16.89
C GLU A 82 -12.85 2.27 15.93
N HIS A 83 -12.58 2.47 14.63
CA HIS A 83 -12.75 1.44 13.58
C HIS A 83 -11.42 0.83 13.11
N VAL A 84 -10.28 1.45 13.41
CA VAL A 84 -8.95 1.10 12.88
C VAL A 84 -7.98 0.62 13.99
N GLU A 85 -8.46 -0.04 15.03
CA GLU A 85 -7.66 -0.47 16.19
C GLU A 85 -6.37 -1.24 15.85
N GLY A 86 -6.28 -1.90 14.70
CA GLY A 86 -5.14 -2.69 14.28
C GLY A 86 -4.08 -1.96 13.45
N PHE A 87 -4.43 -0.88 12.74
CA PHE A 87 -3.53 -0.23 11.77
C PHE A 87 -3.01 1.14 12.22
N ALA A 88 -3.75 1.85 13.06
CA ALA A 88 -3.45 3.22 13.44
C ALA A 88 -2.14 3.38 14.25
N LYS A 89 -1.66 2.32 14.88
CA LYS A 89 -0.49 2.37 15.75
C LYS A 89 0.83 2.04 15.04
N GLU A 90 0.80 1.42 13.89
CA GLU A 90 1.98 0.92 13.16
C GLU A 90 2.12 1.62 11.80
N CYS A 91 2.24 2.93 11.79
CA CYS A 91 2.39 3.76 10.59
C CYS A 91 3.64 4.64 10.63
N ALA A 92 4.10 5.10 9.47
CA ALA A 92 5.15 6.09 9.36
C ALA A 92 4.55 7.49 9.44
N VAL A 93 5.11 8.33 10.31
CA VAL A 93 4.61 9.68 10.59
C VAL A 93 5.60 10.72 10.07
N VAL A 94 5.10 11.67 9.29
CA VAL A 94 5.86 12.82 8.78
C VAL A 94 5.56 14.04 9.66
N THR A 95 6.59 14.55 10.32
CA THR A 95 6.48 15.62 11.30
C THR A 95 7.15 16.94 10.89
N HIS A 96 8.04 16.91 9.89
CA HIS A 96 8.80 18.06 9.42
C HIS A 96 8.84 18.06 7.89
N HIS A 97 8.96 19.26 7.30
CA HIS A 97 9.04 19.41 5.84
C HIS A 97 10.43 19.88 5.34
N ARG A 98 11.42 20.05 6.26
CA ARG A 98 12.77 20.51 5.89
C ARG A 98 13.84 19.88 6.77
N LEU A 99 15.00 19.68 6.16
CA LEU A 99 16.22 19.29 6.88
C LEU A 99 17.16 20.49 7.03
N LYS A 100 18.00 20.45 8.07
CA LYS A 100 19.13 21.36 8.26
C LYS A 100 20.39 20.60 8.62
N THR A 101 21.53 21.21 8.38
CA THR A 101 22.82 20.68 8.86
C THR A 101 23.03 21.11 10.30
N ASN A 102 23.33 20.18 11.19
CA ASN A 102 23.70 20.46 12.58
C ASN A 102 25.17 20.85 12.72
N SER A 103 25.64 21.15 13.95
CA SER A 103 27.01 21.52 14.25
C SER A 103 28.05 20.43 13.93
N GLU A 104 27.60 19.16 13.80
CA GLU A 104 28.45 18.01 13.44
C GLU A 104 28.48 17.74 11.92
N GLY A 105 27.85 18.58 11.11
CA GLY A 105 27.76 18.41 9.66
C GLY A 105 26.73 17.37 9.22
N ARG A 106 25.85 16.89 10.11
CA ARG A 106 24.83 15.89 9.80
C ARG A 106 23.49 16.54 9.45
N LEU A 107 22.74 15.93 8.52
CA LEU A 107 21.38 16.33 8.24
C LEU A 107 20.44 15.85 9.35
N VAL A 108 19.67 16.77 9.89
CA VAL A 108 18.65 16.52 10.91
C VAL A 108 17.35 17.26 10.55
N PRO A 109 16.18 16.83 11.02
CA PRO A 109 14.95 17.62 10.88
C PRO A 109 15.16 19.04 11.43
N ASP A 110 14.75 20.05 10.66
CA ASP A 110 14.81 21.44 11.13
C ASP A 110 13.65 21.70 12.10
N PRO A 111 13.90 22.00 13.38
CA PRO A 111 12.85 22.23 14.36
C PRO A 111 11.89 23.38 13.98
N THR A 112 12.35 24.32 13.14
CA THR A 112 11.51 25.44 12.68
C THR A 112 10.59 25.07 11.53
N SER A 113 10.68 23.83 11.06
CA SER A 113 9.86 23.29 9.96
C SER A 113 8.90 22.20 10.42
N ALA A 114 8.65 22.10 11.72
CA ALA A 114 7.62 21.21 12.23
C ALA A 114 6.27 21.54 11.57
N LEU A 115 5.55 20.50 11.17
CA LEU A 115 4.19 20.64 10.63
C LEU A 115 3.24 21.02 11.77
N GLU A 116 2.27 21.87 11.49
CA GLU A 116 1.20 22.19 12.44
C GLU A 116 0.40 20.94 12.79
N GLU A 117 0.15 20.10 11.79
CA GLU A 117 -0.44 18.79 11.91
C GLU A 117 0.48 17.74 11.27
N PRO A 118 0.84 16.66 11.96
CA PRO A 118 1.57 15.55 11.36
C PRO A 118 0.77 14.87 10.24
N TYR A 119 1.48 14.33 9.25
CA TYR A 119 0.89 13.48 8.24
C TYR A 119 1.32 12.03 8.43
N ILE A 120 0.47 11.12 7.99
CA ILE A 120 0.74 9.69 7.99
C ILE A 120 0.97 9.25 6.55
N ILE A 121 2.01 8.47 6.32
CA ILE A 121 2.14 7.73 5.06
C ILE A 121 1.05 6.66 5.07
N ARG A 122 0.16 6.69 4.10
CA ARG A 122 -1.06 5.86 4.06
C ARG A 122 -0.78 4.39 4.33
N PRO A 123 -1.38 3.80 5.37
CA PRO A 123 -1.44 2.35 5.55
C PRO A 123 -2.60 1.73 4.75
N THR A 124 -3.55 2.55 4.37
CA THR A 124 -4.75 2.33 3.56
C THR A 124 -5.37 3.70 3.25
N SER A 125 -6.34 3.80 2.35
CA SER A 125 -6.82 5.10 1.86
C SER A 125 -8.29 5.40 2.17
N GLU A 126 -9.00 4.59 2.96
CA GLU A 126 -10.44 4.74 3.24
C GLU A 126 -10.78 6.14 3.74
N THR A 127 -9.99 6.68 4.67
CA THR A 127 -10.24 7.98 5.30
C THR A 127 -10.26 9.13 4.30
N ILE A 128 -9.21 9.21 3.48
CA ILE A 128 -9.09 10.28 2.48
C ILE A 128 -10.07 10.09 1.32
N ILE A 129 -10.30 8.84 0.91
CA ILE A 129 -11.25 8.52 -0.17
C ILE A 129 -12.67 8.85 0.29
N GLY A 130 -13.07 8.40 1.49
CA GLY A 130 -14.38 8.70 2.07
C GLY A 130 -14.62 10.20 2.23
N HIS A 131 -13.61 10.95 2.68
CA HIS A 131 -13.68 12.41 2.76
C HIS A 131 -13.93 13.05 1.38
N MET A 132 -13.27 12.56 0.33
CA MET A 132 -13.49 13.09 -1.02
C MET A 132 -14.85 12.68 -1.57
N TYR A 133 -15.29 11.46 -1.34
CA TYR A 133 -16.60 10.99 -1.77
C TYR A 133 -17.75 11.77 -1.12
N SER A 134 -17.62 12.12 0.16
CA SER A 134 -18.61 12.97 0.85
C SER A 134 -18.78 14.35 0.22
N LYS A 135 -17.77 14.83 -0.50
CA LYS A 135 -17.84 16.09 -1.28
C LYS A 135 -18.38 15.88 -2.68
N TRP A 136 -18.06 14.73 -3.31
CA TRP A 136 -18.43 14.48 -4.70
C TRP A 136 -19.86 14.02 -4.85
N VAL A 137 -20.38 13.26 -3.88
CA VAL A 137 -21.79 12.82 -3.89
C VAL A 137 -22.68 13.97 -3.41
N GLN A 138 -23.34 14.64 -4.33
CA GLN A 138 -24.27 15.71 -4.06
C GLN A 138 -25.73 15.27 -4.26
N SER A 139 -25.94 14.18 -4.99
CA SER A 139 -27.25 13.59 -5.23
C SER A 139 -27.16 12.10 -5.54
N TYR A 140 -28.31 11.40 -5.51
CA TYR A 140 -28.40 9.99 -5.92
C TYR A 140 -27.93 9.73 -7.37
N ARG A 141 -27.90 10.78 -8.21
CA ARG A 141 -27.46 10.67 -9.61
C ARG A 141 -25.95 10.54 -9.76
N ASP A 142 -25.20 10.84 -8.69
CA ASP A 142 -23.76 10.70 -8.65
C ASP A 142 -23.33 9.26 -8.29
N LEU A 143 -24.30 8.39 -8.03
CA LEU A 143 -24.12 7.00 -7.66
C LEU A 143 -24.47 6.04 -8.81
N PRO A 144 -23.82 4.87 -8.89
CA PRO A 144 -22.72 4.44 -8.02
C PRO A 144 -21.40 5.13 -8.37
N ILE A 145 -20.51 5.27 -7.39
CA ILE A 145 -19.10 5.56 -7.62
C ILE A 145 -18.36 4.22 -7.61
N LEU A 146 -17.65 3.91 -8.68
CA LEU A 146 -16.87 2.68 -8.84
C LEU A 146 -15.44 3.06 -9.17
N MET A 147 -14.60 3.20 -8.14
CA MET A 147 -13.21 3.62 -8.31
C MET A 147 -12.23 2.59 -7.79
N ASN A 148 -11.11 2.50 -8.49
CA ASN A 148 -9.96 1.69 -8.13
C ASN A 148 -8.72 2.58 -8.05
N GLN A 149 -7.81 2.24 -7.15
CA GLN A 149 -6.50 2.87 -7.03
C GLN A 149 -5.41 1.81 -7.04
N TRP A 150 -4.43 1.98 -7.93
CA TRP A 150 -3.16 1.26 -7.89
C TRP A 150 -2.15 2.13 -7.17
N CYS A 151 -1.60 1.64 -6.07
CA CYS A 151 -0.69 2.43 -5.28
C CYS A 151 0.21 1.58 -4.39
N ASN A 152 1.15 2.24 -3.70
CA ASN A 152 1.86 1.69 -2.57
C ASN A 152 1.17 2.09 -1.27
N VAL A 153 1.34 1.28 -0.24
CA VAL A 153 0.99 1.59 1.15
C VAL A 153 2.14 1.18 2.06
N MET A 154 2.19 1.76 3.25
CA MET A 154 3.20 1.45 4.23
C MET A 154 2.57 1.08 5.58
N ARG A 155 2.88 -0.11 6.06
CA ARG A 155 2.51 -0.61 7.38
C ARG A 155 3.78 -0.99 8.11
N TRP A 156 4.06 -0.41 9.27
CA TRP A 156 5.31 -0.61 10.00
C TRP A 156 5.39 -2.02 10.58
N GLU A 157 5.63 -2.99 9.70
CA GLU A 157 5.61 -4.42 10.01
C GLU A 157 6.88 -4.85 10.76
N MET A 158 6.68 -5.48 11.92
CA MET A 158 7.79 -5.94 12.76
C MET A 158 8.36 -7.30 12.32
N ARG A 159 7.57 -8.12 11.64
CA ARG A 159 7.93 -9.47 11.20
C ARG A 159 7.81 -9.60 9.68
N THR A 160 8.75 -8.97 9.00
CA THR A 160 8.77 -8.98 7.54
C THR A 160 9.20 -10.32 6.96
N ARG A 161 8.68 -10.64 5.77
CA ARG A 161 9.08 -11.75 4.91
C ARG A 161 9.19 -11.23 3.49
N MET A 162 10.35 -11.42 2.88
CA MET A 162 10.59 -10.95 1.51
C MET A 162 9.48 -11.45 0.58
N PHE A 163 8.96 -10.58 -0.27
CA PHE A 163 7.90 -10.80 -1.24
C PHE A 163 6.50 -11.12 -0.67
N LEU A 164 6.38 -11.62 0.55
CA LEU A 164 5.09 -12.00 1.16
C LEU A 164 4.54 -10.97 2.13
N ARG A 165 5.42 -10.34 2.90
CA ARG A 165 5.03 -9.41 3.95
C ARG A 165 6.14 -8.39 4.18
N THR A 166 6.00 -7.24 3.57
CA THR A 166 6.96 -6.13 3.61
C THR A 166 6.33 -4.91 4.27
N ALA A 167 7.15 -4.00 4.78
CA ALA A 167 6.67 -2.77 5.40
C ALA A 167 6.03 -1.83 4.36
N GLU A 168 6.62 -1.74 3.18
CA GLU A 168 6.02 -1.09 2.01
C GLU A 168 5.68 -2.16 0.97
N PHE A 169 4.51 -2.05 0.36
CA PHE A 169 4.07 -2.96 -0.69
C PHE A 169 3.14 -2.28 -1.69
N LEU A 170 3.11 -2.84 -2.88
CA LEU A 170 2.22 -2.45 -3.95
C LEU A 170 0.92 -3.22 -3.81
N TRP A 171 -0.19 -2.56 -4.03
CA TRP A 171 -1.50 -3.18 -4.00
C TRP A 171 -2.50 -2.49 -4.92
N GLN A 172 -3.69 -3.02 -4.91
CA GLN A 172 -4.89 -2.42 -5.46
C GLN A 172 -5.90 -2.24 -4.31
N GLU A 173 -6.62 -1.15 -4.33
CA GLU A 173 -7.78 -0.91 -3.47
C GLU A 173 -8.93 -0.35 -4.31
N GLY A 174 -10.07 -1.04 -4.26
CA GLY A 174 -11.31 -0.58 -4.86
C GLY A 174 -12.23 0.00 -3.80
N HIS A 175 -12.76 1.18 -4.04
CA HIS A 175 -13.67 1.87 -3.14
C HIS A 175 -14.92 2.27 -3.92
N THR A 176 -16.07 1.77 -3.49
CA THR A 176 -17.34 1.99 -4.18
C THR A 176 -18.38 2.59 -3.24
N VAL A 177 -19.28 3.37 -3.80
CA VAL A 177 -20.43 3.93 -3.08
C VAL A 177 -21.69 3.64 -3.87
N HIS A 178 -22.70 3.15 -3.19
CA HIS A 178 -23.97 2.72 -3.77
C HIS A 178 -25.15 3.40 -3.07
N ALA A 179 -26.31 3.44 -3.73
CA ALA A 179 -27.52 4.00 -3.15
C ALA A 179 -28.14 3.05 -2.11
N THR A 180 -27.98 1.73 -2.28
CA THR A 180 -28.57 0.71 -1.41
C THR A 180 -27.56 -0.37 -1.00
N ALA A 181 -27.85 -1.08 0.07
CA ALA A 181 -27.04 -2.21 0.53
C ALA A 181 -27.07 -3.37 -0.47
N GLU A 182 -28.18 -3.57 -1.18
CA GLU A 182 -28.35 -4.61 -2.19
C GLU A 182 -27.41 -4.36 -3.38
N GLU A 183 -27.30 -3.11 -3.84
CA GLU A 183 -26.37 -2.72 -4.89
C GLU A 183 -24.91 -2.97 -4.47
N ALA A 184 -24.55 -2.58 -3.25
CA ALA A 184 -23.22 -2.81 -2.70
C ALA A 184 -22.88 -4.31 -2.57
N ALA A 185 -23.87 -5.12 -2.14
CA ALA A 185 -23.71 -6.57 -2.07
C ALA A 185 -23.55 -7.21 -3.45
N ALA A 186 -24.31 -6.76 -4.44
CA ALA A 186 -24.17 -7.24 -5.83
C ALA A 186 -22.80 -6.92 -6.40
N GLU A 187 -22.28 -5.71 -6.16
CA GLU A 187 -20.93 -5.32 -6.55
C GLU A 187 -19.87 -6.19 -5.88
N THR A 188 -19.97 -6.40 -4.58
CA THR A 188 -19.05 -7.25 -3.83
C THR A 188 -18.97 -8.68 -4.37
N LEU A 189 -20.11 -9.23 -4.82
CA LEU A 189 -20.14 -10.57 -5.41
C LEU A 189 -19.63 -10.61 -6.86
N GLN A 190 -19.66 -9.48 -7.54
CA GLN A 190 -19.13 -9.36 -8.90
C GLN A 190 -17.60 -9.31 -8.89
N MET A 191 -16.99 -8.67 -7.87
CA MET A 191 -15.55 -8.50 -7.70
C MET A 191 -14.88 -9.72 -7.07
#